data_d72db745a7813d5930a793cfe8015336
#
_entry.id   d72db745a7813d5930a793cfe8015336
#
_cell.length_a   1.000
_cell.length_b   1.000
_cell.length_c   1.000
_cell.angle_alpha   90.00
_cell.angle_beta   90.00
_cell.angle_gamma   90.00
#
_symmetry.space_group_name_H-M   'P 1'
#
loop_
_entity.id
_entity.type
_entity.pdbx_description
1 polymer ?
#
loop_
_entity_poly.entity_id
_entity_poly.type
_entity_poly.pdbx_seq_one_letter_code
_entity_poly.pdbx_strand_id
1 'polypeptide(L)'
;RPKEKAFGASSRQIAYNVIRCVPLSRTEDLELETHYIDWLHLVLRWLHFITGAAWIGTSFYFNWLNHSMRTPDDEIYGVSGQLFSVHGGKFYEVRKYEGAPAVLPKTLHWFKWEAYFTWITGFCLLSVVYYLKPDLYLIDPSVAELNHAQAVLLGLLTLVGGWIVYDVLCRLLGKYPTLLIAIGLPLATW
;
A
#
# COMPACT_ATOMS: atom_id res chain seq x y z
N ARG A 1 -40.31 -28.41 -42.01
CA ARG A 1 -39.02 -27.93 -41.41
C ARG A 1 -38.29 -27.02 -42.40
N PRO A 2 -38.45 -25.71 -42.35
CA PRO A 2 -37.35 -24.79 -42.48
C PRO A 2 -37.61 -23.45 -41.78
N LYS A 3 -37.43 -23.32 -40.47
CA LYS A 3 -37.50 -22.02 -39.78
C LYS A 3 -36.41 -21.75 -38.76
N GLU A 4 -35.45 -22.68 -38.58
CA GLU A 4 -34.43 -22.54 -37.53
C GLU A 4 -33.09 -21.95 -37.98
N LYS A 5 -32.85 -21.80 -39.31
CA LYS A 5 -31.58 -21.30 -39.85
C LYS A 5 -31.51 -19.77 -40.04
N ALA A 6 -32.63 -19.04 -39.95
CA ALA A 6 -32.63 -17.60 -40.22
C ALA A 6 -32.25 -16.71 -39.01
N PHE A 7 -32.41 -17.19 -37.80
CA PHE A 7 -32.14 -16.40 -36.60
C PHE A 7 -30.64 -16.28 -36.23
N GLY A 8 -29.87 -17.30 -36.51
CA GLY A 8 -28.42 -17.31 -36.24
C GLY A 8 -27.56 -16.47 -37.19
N ALA A 9 -28.06 -16.20 -38.41
CA ALA A 9 -27.35 -15.38 -39.40
C ALA A 9 -27.45 -13.89 -39.11
N SER A 10 -28.59 -13.43 -38.58
CA SER A 10 -28.83 -12.03 -38.25
C SER A 10 -27.96 -11.53 -37.06
N SER A 11 -27.82 -12.33 -36.03
CA SER A 11 -27.02 -11.97 -34.83
C SER A 11 -25.53 -11.88 -35.13
N ARG A 12 -25.02 -12.77 -36.00
CA ARG A 12 -23.62 -12.71 -36.45
C ARG A 12 -23.36 -11.52 -37.36
N GLN A 13 -24.31 -11.17 -38.22
CA GLN A 13 -24.20 -10.04 -39.15
C GLN A 13 -24.25 -8.70 -38.36
N ILE A 14 -25.07 -8.61 -37.30
CA ILE A 14 -25.12 -7.44 -36.41
C ILE A 14 -23.80 -7.31 -35.68
N ALA A 15 -23.26 -8.38 -35.09
CA ALA A 15 -21.96 -8.37 -34.42
C ALA A 15 -20.83 -7.97 -35.35
N TYR A 16 -20.82 -8.47 -36.61
CA TYR A 16 -19.82 -8.13 -37.61
C TYR A 16 -19.89 -6.66 -38.06
N ASN A 17 -21.08 -6.10 -38.17
CA ASN A 17 -21.31 -4.71 -38.53
C ASN A 17 -20.97 -3.76 -37.38
N VAL A 18 -21.17 -4.14 -36.13
CA VAL A 18 -20.76 -3.34 -34.95
C VAL A 18 -19.24 -3.25 -34.87
N ILE A 19 -18.52 -4.33 -35.15
CA ILE A 19 -17.04 -4.33 -35.16
C ILE A 19 -16.49 -3.46 -36.30
N ARG A 20 -17.20 -3.35 -37.41
CA ARG A 20 -16.79 -2.57 -38.57
C ARG A 20 -17.06 -1.06 -38.47
N CYS A 21 -17.86 -0.63 -37.48
CA CYS A 21 -18.22 0.79 -37.28
C CYS A 21 -17.36 1.52 -36.24
N VAL A 22 -16.41 0.83 -35.59
CA VAL A 22 -15.41 1.50 -34.74
C VAL A 22 -14.31 2.02 -35.65
N PRO A 23 -14.07 3.32 -35.78
CA PRO A 23 -12.97 3.85 -36.58
C PRO A 23 -11.64 3.27 -36.05
N LEU A 24 -10.77 2.81 -36.96
CA LEU A 24 -9.46 2.21 -36.63
C LEU A 24 -8.64 3.08 -35.67
N SER A 25 -8.72 4.42 -35.79
CA SER A 25 -8.10 5.38 -34.87
C SER A 25 -8.54 5.20 -33.41
N ARG A 26 -9.82 4.86 -33.20
CA ARG A 26 -10.36 4.70 -31.83
C ARG A 26 -9.92 3.40 -31.16
N THR A 27 -9.67 2.35 -31.95
CA THR A 27 -9.12 1.09 -31.43
C THR A 27 -7.65 1.23 -31.06
N GLU A 28 -6.88 1.95 -31.86
CA GLU A 28 -5.47 2.26 -31.58
C GLU A 28 -5.35 3.15 -30.34
N ASP A 29 -6.21 4.16 -30.19
CA ASP A 29 -6.22 5.03 -29.01
C ASP A 29 -6.57 4.25 -27.74
N LEU A 30 -7.54 3.32 -27.80
CA LEU A 30 -7.91 2.46 -26.66
C LEU A 30 -6.81 1.46 -26.29
N GLU A 31 -6.13 0.88 -27.25
CA GLU A 31 -4.99 -0.01 -27.01
C GLU A 31 -3.83 0.77 -26.36
N LEU A 32 -3.57 1.98 -26.84
CA LEU A 32 -2.54 2.86 -26.31
C LEU A 32 -2.84 3.27 -24.86
N GLU A 33 -4.07 3.70 -24.56
CA GLU A 33 -4.51 4.02 -23.20
C GLU A 33 -4.38 2.82 -22.25
N THR A 34 -4.79 1.64 -22.69
CA THR A 34 -4.67 0.41 -21.90
C THR A 34 -3.21 0.10 -21.59
N HIS A 35 -2.34 0.24 -22.58
CA HIS A 35 -0.91 0.02 -22.45
C HIS A 35 -0.26 0.97 -21.40
N TYR A 36 -0.61 2.26 -21.41
CA TYR A 36 -0.11 3.21 -20.41
C TYR A 36 -0.62 2.90 -18.99
N ILE A 37 -1.87 2.47 -18.85
CA ILE A 37 -2.43 2.07 -17.56
C ILE A 37 -1.71 0.84 -17.01
N ASP A 38 -1.40 -0.14 -17.85
CA ASP A 38 -0.68 -1.35 -17.47
C ASP A 38 0.74 -1.03 -17.00
N TRP A 39 1.45 -0.14 -17.70
CA TRP A 39 2.76 0.35 -17.27
C TRP A 39 2.69 1.12 -15.96
N LEU A 40 1.72 2.01 -15.81
CA LEU A 40 1.50 2.75 -14.57
C LEU A 40 1.25 1.78 -13.39
N HIS A 41 0.42 0.78 -13.62
CA HIS A 41 0.12 -0.27 -12.65
C HIS A 41 1.39 -1.06 -12.25
N LEU A 42 2.20 -1.45 -13.22
CA LEU A 42 3.47 -2.14 -12.97
C LEU A 42 4.42 -1.27 -12.14
N VAL A 43 4.63 -0.02 -12.55
CA VAL A 43 5.53 0.92 -11.85
C VAL A 43 5.06 1.17 -10.41
N LEU A 44 3.75 1.40 -10.19
CA LEU A 44 3.21 1.62 -8.84
C LEU A 44 3.33 0.37 -7.96
N ARG A 45 3.13 -0.84 -8.50
CA ARG A 45 3.38 -2.09 -7.74
C ARG A 45 4.83 -2.21 -7.31
N TRP A 46 5.77 -1.94 -8.21
CA TRP A 46 7.19 -1.98 -7.91
C TRP A 46 7.57 -0.95 -6.85
N LEU A 47 7.12 0.29 -7.00
CA LEU A 47 7.37 1.36 -6.02
C LEU A 47 6.79 1.00 -4.65
N HIS A 48 5.56 0.49 -4.59
CA HIS A 48 4.93 0.09 -3.34
C HIS A 48 5.67 -1.07 -2.67
N PHE A 49 6.09 -2.07 -3.45
CA PHE A 49 6.88 -3.18 -2.95
C PHE A 49 8.24 -2.73 -2.40
N ILE A 50 8.97 -1.89 -3.13
CA ILE A 50 10.29 -1.40 -2.72
C ILE A 50 10.19 -0.53 -1.45
N THR A 51 9.23 0.40 -1.40
CA THR A 51 9.04 1.27 -0.24
C THR A 51 8.56 0.49 0.98
N GLY A 52 7.67 -0.48 0.79
CA GLY A 52 7.23 -1.40 1.84
C GLY A 52 8.37 -2.26 2.38
N ALA A 53 9.21 -2.81 1.50
CA ALA A 53 10.39 -3.56 1.90
C ALA A 53 11.39 -2.70 2.68
N ALA A 54 11.60 -1.44 2.27
CA ALA A 54 12.44 -0.48 2.99
C ALA A 54 11.87 -0.16 4.38
N TRP A 55 10.56 0.11 4.49
CA TRP A 55 9.90 0.39 5.76
C TRP A 55 9.97 -0.79 6.74
N ILE A 56 9.62 -1.99 6.28
CA ILE A 56 9.72 -3.21 7.09
C ILE A 56 11.17 -3.49 7.46
N GLY A 57 12.09 -3.36 6.50
CA GLY A 57 13.52 -3.60 6.70
C GLY A 57 14.13 -2.70 7.77
N THR A 58 13.82 -1.40 7.77
CA THR A 58 14.27 -0.47 8.81
C THR A 58 13.66 -0.80 10.17
N SER A 59 12.38 -1.21 10.22
CA SER A 59 11.72 -1.62 11.47
C SER A 59 12.38 -2.86 12.08
N PHE A 60 12.67 -3.88 11.27
CA PHE A 60 13.40 -5.08 11.71
C PHE A 60 14.83 -4.75 12.12
N TYR A 61 15.52 -3.87 11.39
CA TYR A 61 16.88 -3.43 11.72
C TYR A 61 16.90 -2.78 13.10
N PHE A 62 16.03 -1.82 13.39
CA PHE A 62 16.01 -1.15 14.70
C PHE A 62 15.57 -2.08 15.83
N ASN A 63 14.68 -3.03 15.57
CA ASN A 63 14.31 -4.05 16.55
C ASN A 63 15.51 -4.95 16.89
N TRP A 64 16.19 -5.48 15.87
CA TRP A 64 17.42 -6.24 16.03
C TRP A 64 18.50 -5.43 16.75
N LEU A 65 18.71 -4.18 16.36
CA LEU A 65 19.69 -3.25 16.94
C LEU A 65 19.45 -3.09 18.45
N ASN A 66 18.20 -2.84 18.86
CA ASN A 66 17.84 -2.71 20.28
C ASN A 66 18.17 -3.95 21.12
N HIS A 67 18.00 -5.15 20.55
CA HIS A 67 18.30 -6.41 21.24
C HIS A 67 19.81 -6.78 21.22
N SER A 68 20.56 -6.23 20.28
CA SER A 68 21.97 -6.54 20.07
C SER A 68 22.92 -5.54 20.74
N MET A 69 22.41 -4.41 21.23
CA MET A 69 23.21 -3.42 21.94
C MET A 69 23.72 -3.95 23.28
N ARG A 70 24.94 -3.58 23.61
CA ARG A 70 25.60 -3.86 24.89
C ARG A 70 25.87 -2.57 25.63
N THR A 71 25.96 -2.64 26.96
CA THR A 71 26.44 -1.54 27.76
C THR A 71 27.87 -1.20 27.34
N PRO A 72 28.23 0.08 27.09
CA PRO A 72 29.61 0.47 26.77
C PRO A 72 30.57 0.06 27.88
N ASP A 73 31.78 -0.38 27.49
CA ASP A 73 32.84 -0.71 28.44
C ASP A 73 33.31 0.54 29.17
N ASP A 74 33.36 1.69 28.47
CA ASP A 74 33.64 3.00 29.07
C ASP A 74 32.32 3.73 29.36
N GLU A 75 32.18 4.29 30.56
CA GLU A 75 30.99 5.05 30.95
C GLU A 75 30.88 6.35 30.16
N ILE A 76 30.00 6.36 29.15
CA ILE A 76 29.76 7.54 28.32
C ILE A 76 28.44 8.17 28.77
N TYR A 77 28.46 9.42 29.21
CA TYR A 77 27.28 10.11 29.72
C TYR A 77 26.08 10.06 28.75
N GLY A 78 24.98 9.55 29.26
CA GLY A 78 23.69 9.44 28.54
C GLY A 78 23.60 8.32 27.48
N VAL A 79 24.65 7.50 27.31
CA VAL A 79 24.64 6.34 26.41
C VAL A 79 24.18 5.11 27.17
N SER A 80 23.05 4.53 26.75
CA SER A 80 22.48 3.30 27.34
C SER A 80 22.85 2.03 26.58
N GLY A 81 23.40 2.15 25.38
CA GLY A 81 23.78 1.01 24.56
C GLY A 81 24.73 1.37 23.42
N GLN A 82 25.58 0.44 23.06
CA GLN A 82 26.57 0.57 21.98
C GLN A 82 26.63 -0.73 21.19
N LEU A 83 26.82 -0.61 19.89
CA LEU A 83 27.03 -1.73 18.99
C LEU A 83 28.07 -1.38 17.94
N PHE A 84 29.05 -2.27 17.75
CA PHE A 84 29.93 -2.25 16.60
C PHE A 84 29.45 -3.27 15.58
N SER A 85 29.34 -2.85 14.33
CA SER A 85 28.93 -3.70 13.21
C SER A 85 29.91 -3.53 12.03
N VAL A 86 29.97 -4.55 11.18
CA VAL A 86 30.75 -4.54 9.95
C VAL A 86 29.81 -4.64 8.76
N HIS A 87 29.92 -3.71 7.82
CA HIS A 87 29.20 -3.78 6.56
C HIS A 87 30.04 -3.21 5.41
N GLY A 88 30.11 -3.93 4.29
CA GLY A 88 30.89 -3.51 3.14
C GLY A 88 32.38 -3.32 3.45
N GLY A 89 32.95 -4.12 4.38
CA GLY A 89 34.37 -4.04 4.81
C GLY A 89 34.71 -2.84 5.70
N LYS A 90 33.68 -2.11 6.19
CA LYS A 90 33.87 -0.94 7.09
C LYS A 90 33.21 -1.20 8.42
N PHE A 91 33.78 -0.61 9.48
CA PHE A 91 33.23 -0.68 10.84
C PHE A 91 32.31 0.51 11.08
N TYR A 92 31.17 0.20 11.71
CA TYR A 92 30.14 1.18 12.10
C TYR A 92 29.92 1.07 13.60
N GLU A 93 29.94 2.20 14.28
CA GLU A 93 29.60 2.34 15.69
C GLU A 93 28.23 3.01 15.79
N VAL A 94 27.29 2.36 16.48
CA VAL A 94 25.98 2.92 16.79
C VAL A 94 25.83 3.06 18.30
N ARG A 95 25.48 4.27 18.75
CA ARG A 95 25.22 4.58 20.17
C ARG A 95 23.76 4.93 20.37
N LYS A 96 23.16 4.34 21.38
CA LYS A 96 21.78 4.65 21.83
C LYS A 96 21.87 5.54 23.05
N TYR A 97 21.20 6.68 22.98
CA TYR A 97 21.09 7.63 24.10
C TYR A 97 19.72 7.48 24.77
N GLU A 98 19.65 7.62 26.10
CA GLU A 98 18.39 7.64 26.84
C GLU A 98 17.61 8.94 26.64
N GLY A 99 18.30 10.01 26.27
CA GLY A 99 17.73 11.31 25.94
C GLY A 99 18.43 11.92 24.75
N ALA A 100 18.25 13.22 24.53
CA ALA A 100 18.98 13.92 23.50
C ALA A 100 20.46 14.05 23.90
N PRO A 101 21.43 13.74 23.01
CA PRO A 101 22.84 14.00 23.28
C PRO A 101 23.07 15.50 23.46
N ALA A 102 24.08 15.86 24.25
CA ALA A 102 24.42 17.27 24.55
C ALA A 102 24.68 18.11 23.29
N VAL A 103 25.19 17.48 22.23
CA VAL A 103 25.41 18.09 20.92
C VAL A 103 24.67 17.28 19.86
N LEU A 104 23.59 17.85 19.30
CA LEU A 104 22.87 17.26 18.18
C LEU A 104 23.50 17.73 16.86
N PRO A 105 23.68 16.83 15.89
CA PRO A 105 24.09 17.21 14.55
C PRO A 105 23.02 18.07 13.89
N LYS A 106 23.42 18.99 13.00
CA LYS A 106 22.50 19.88 12.27
C LYS A 106 21.54 19.12 11.37
N THR A 107 21.94 17.97 10.87
CA THR A 107 21.12 17.10 10.00
C THR A 107 20.84 15.80 10.72
N LEU A 108 19.54 15.52 10.88
CA LEU A 108 19.05 14.25 11.41
C LEU A 108 18.33 13.50 10.29
N HIS A 109 18.62 12.22 10.16
CA HIS A 109 17.85 11.35 9.28
C HIS A 109 16.60 10.84 10.01
N TRP A 110 15.43 11.03 9.39
CA TRP A 110 14.15 10.59 9.94
C TRP A 110 13.64 9.41 9.13
N PHE A 111 13.58 8.24 9.72
CA PHE A 111 13.06 7.00 9.12
C PHE A 111 11.52 6.98 8.94
N LYS A 112 10.89 8.14 8.88
CA LYS A 112 9.45 8.27 8.63
C LYS A 112 9.08 8.25 7.15
N TRP A 113 10.04 8.59 6.27
CA TRP A 113 9.77 8.73 4.85
C TRP A 113 9.47 7.39 4.18
N GLU A 114 10.06 6.30 4.64
CA GLU A 114 9.79 4.95 4.17
C GLU A 114 8.31 4.59 4.40
N ALA A 115 7.77 4.89 5.57
CA ALA A 115 6.36 4.69 5.89
C ALA A 115 5.43 5.59 5.05
N TYR A 116 5.78 6.88 4.89
CA TYR A 116 5.00 7.81 4.08
C TYR A 116 4.96 7.40 2.61
N PHE A 117 6.10 7.04 2.01
CA PHE A 117 6.13 6.58 0.62
C PHE A 117 5.39 5.25 0.44
N THR A 118 5.44 4.34 1.40
CA THR A 118 4.64 3.13 1.37
C THR A 118 3.15 3.46 1.36
N TRP A 119 2.70 4.38 2.21
CA TRP A 119 1.30 4.81 2.22
C TRP A 119 0.89 5.51 0.92
N ILE A 120 1.69 6.47 0.44
CA ILE A 120 1.39 7.22 -0.79
C ILE A 120 1.30 6.27 -2.00
N THR A 121 2.30 5.40 -2.17
CA THR A 121 2.32 4.44 -3.29
C THR A 121 1.20 3.42 -3.19
N GLY A 122 0.83 3.00 -1.96
CA GLY A 122 -0.32 2.13 -1.71
C GLY A 122 -1.64 2.80 -2.08
N PHE A 123 -1.83 4.07 -1.73
CA PHE A 123 -3.02 4.83 -2.12
C PHE A 123 -3.11 5.07 -3.63
N CYS A 124 -1.98 5.38 -4.29
CA CYS A 124 -1.92 5.47 -5.74
C CYS A 124 -2.27 4.13 -6.40
N LEU A 125 -1.74 3.03 -5.88
CA LEU A 125 -2.02 1.69 -6.38
C LEU A 125 -3.49 1.31 -6.19
N LEU A 126 -4.07 1.59 -5.02
CA LEU A 126 -5.50 1.43 -4.74
C LEU A 126 -6.35 2.19 -5.76
N SER A 127 -5.99 3.44 -6.03
CA SER A 127 -6.71 4.29 -6.99
C SER A 127 -6.65 3.73 -8.41
N VAL A 128 -5.48 3.31 -8.87
CA VAL A 128 -5.31 2.77 -10.23
C VAL A 128 -6.00 1.42 -10.40
N VAL A 129 -5.91 0.53 -9.41
CA VAL A 129 -6.46 -0.84 -9.51
C VAL A 129 -7.98 -0.84 -9.32
N TYR A 130 -8.48 -0.13 -8.31
CA TYR A 130 -9.86 -0.26 -7.87
C TYR A 130 -10.74 0.94 -8.24
N TYR A 131 -10.21 2.17 -8.21
CA TYR A 131 -11.05 3.35 -8.38
C TYR A 131 -11.15 3.83 -9.83
N LEU A 132 -10.15 3.55 -10.69
CA LEU A 132 -10.24 3.88 -12.11
C LEU A 132 -11.21 2.97 -12.87
N LYS A 133 -11.27 1.67 -12.50
CA LYS A 133 -12.16 0.69 -13.12
C LYS A 133 -12.84 -0.16 -12.04
N PRO A 134 -13.77 0.40 -11.24
CA PRO A 134 -14.38 -0.31 -10.11
C PRO A 134 -15.22 -1.51 -10.54
N ASP A 135 -15.75 -1.51 -11.76
CA ASP A 135 -16.54 -2.62 -12.31
C ASP A 135 -15.74 -3.94 -12.43
N LEU A 136 -14.40 -3.87 -12.46
CA LEU A 136 -13.57 -5.06 -12.58
C LEU A 136 -13.29 -5.76 -11.24
N TYR A 137 -13.12 -4.98 -10.15
CA TYR A 137 -12.61 -5.51 -8.89
C TYR A 137 -13.36 -5.05 -7.65
N LEU A 138 -14.16 -3.99 -7.74
CA LEU A 138 -14.80 -3.37 -6.57
C LEU A 138 -16.31 -3.60 -6.55
N ILE A 139 -16.96 -3.71 -7.73
CA ILE A 139 -18.39 -3.89 -7.86
C ILE A 139 -18.70 -5.33 -8.22
N ASP A 140 -19.46 -6.01 -7.36
CA ASP A 140 -20.08 -7.30 -7.65
C ASP A 140 -21.60 -7.14 -7.66
N PRO A 141 -22.23 -7.17 -8.86
CA PRO A 141 -23.68 -7.02 -8.96
C PRO A 141 -24.48 -8.10 -8.25
N SER A 142 -23.88 -9.25 -7.96
CA SER A 142 -24.53 -10.32 -7.19
C SER A 142 -24.65 -9.99 -5.71
N VAL A 143 -23.81 -9.07 -5.20
CA VAL A 143 -23.81 -8.64 -3.80
C VAL A 143 -24.57 -7.33 -3.62
N ALA A 144 -24.30 -6.33 -4.47
CA ALA A 144 -24.96 -5.04 -4.43
C ALA A 144 -24.90 -4.32 -5.78
N GLU A 145 -26.00 -3.73 -6.22
CA GLU A 145 -26.05 -2.87 -7.39
C GLU A 145 -25.53 -1.46 -7.05
N LEU A 146 -24.22 -1.27 -7.11
CA LEU A 146 -23.56 0.00 -6.86
C LEU A 146 -23.16 0.66 -8.17
N ASN A 147 -23.31 1.98 -8.25
CA ASN A 147 -22.67 2.73 -9.34
C ASN A 147 -21.20 3.06 -8.99
N HIS A 148 -20.44 3.47 -10.00
CA HIS A 148 -19.01 3.79 -9.87
C HIS A 148 -18.72 4.75 -8.70
N ALA A 149 -19.44 5.86 -8.60
CA ALA A 149 -19.23 6.87 -7.55
C ALA A 149 -19.56 6.33 -6.15
N GLN A 150 -20.62 5.52 -6.04
CA GLN A 150 -21.01 4.89 -4.76
C GLN A 150 -19.96 3.89 -4.29
N ALA A 151 -19.41 3.07 -5.18
CA ALA A 151 -18.38 2.10 -4.86
C ALA A 151 -17.08 2.78 -4.38
N VAL A 152 -16.63 3.82 -5.08
CA VAL A 152 -15.46 4.61 -4.68
C VAL A 152 -15.70 5.32 -3.35
N LEU A 153 -16.87 5.95 -3.18
CA LEU A 153 -17.21 6.63 -1.94
C LEU A 153 -17.26 5.67 -0.75
N LEU A 154 -17.85 4.49 -0.94
CA LEU A 154 -17.89 3.45 0.10
C LEU A 154 -16.47 3.02 0.50
N GLY A 155 -15.58 2.79 -0.47
CA GLY A 155 -14.17 2.47 -0.22
C GLY A 155 -13.45 3.56 0.59
N LEU A 156 -13.63 4.82 0.22
CA LEU A 156 -13.04 5.96 0.94
C LEU A 156 -13.63 6.10 2.36
N LEU A 157 -14.93 5.94 2.52
CA LEU A 157 -15.58 5.98 3.84
C LEU A 157 -15.10 4.83 4.74
N THR A 158 -14.88 3.65 4.18
CA THR A 158 -14.32 2.50 4.91
C THR A 158 -12.90 2.80 5.40
N LEU A 159 -12.05 3.39 4.57
CA LEU A 159 -10.69 3.79 4.97
C LEU A 159 -10.71 4.83 6.09
N VAL A 160 -11.50 5.89 5.93
CA VAL A 160 -11.62 6.94 6.96
C VAL A 160 -12.26 6.40 8.24
N GLY A 161 -13.30 5.58 8.11
CA GLY A 161 -13.97 4.93 9.25
C GLY A 161 -13.02 4.00 10.00
N GLY A 162 -12.27 3.18 9.29
CA GLY A 162 -11.25 2.30 9.88
C GLY A 162 -10.16 3.08 10.62
N TRP A 163 -9.72 4.20 10.05
CA TRP A 163 -8.76 5.09 10.71
C TRP A 163 -9.34 5.69 12.01
N ILE A 164 -10.58 6.18 11.98
CA ILE A 164 -11.26 6.73 13.17
C ILE A 164 -11.40 5.66 14.26
N VAL A 165 -11.86 4.45 13.89
CA VAL A 165 -11.99 3.33 14.83
C VAL A 165 -10.64 3.00 15.45
N TYR A 166 -9.59 2.91 14.64
CA TYR A 166 -8.24 2.66 15.12
C TYR A 166 -7.74 3.76 16.08
N ASP A 167 -7.92 5.04 15.75
CA ASP A 167 -7.52 6.18 16.61
C ASP A 167 -8.25 6.13 17.96
N VAL A 168 -9.56 5.87 17.96
CA VAL A 168 -10.36 5.73 19.17
C VAL A 168 -9.88 4.55 20.02
N LEU A 169 -9.63 3.40 19.40
CA LEU A 169 -9.09 2.23 20.11
C LEU A 169 -7.73 2.51 20.72
N CYS A 170 -6.83 3.19 20.01
CA CYS A 170 -5.53 3.58 20.54
C CYS A 170 -5.64 4.53 21.72
N ARG A 171 -6.55 5.50 21.67
CA ARG A 171 -6.78 6.44 22.79
C ARG A 171 -7.37 5.75 24.02
N LEU A 172 -8.29 4.82 23.84
CA LEU A 172 -8.96 4.12 24.93
C LEU A 172 -8.09 3.00 25.53
N LEU A 173 -7.43 2.22 24.68
CA LEU A 173 -6.73 0.99 25.04
C LEU A 173 -5.20 1.10 24.98
N GLY A 174 -4.64 2.26 24.67
CA GLY A 174 -3.19 2.42 24.49
C GLY A 174 -2.34 2.07 25.71
N LYS A 175 -2.95 2.09 26.92
CA LYS A 175 -2.32 1.62 28.17
C LYS A 175 -2.31 0.09 28.30
N TYR A 176 -3.09 -0.61 27.48
CA TYR A 176 -3.26 -2.06 27.53
C TYR A 176 -2.94 -2.68 26.17
N PRO A 177 -1.64 -2.80 25.80
CA PRO A 177 -1.23 -3.20 24.43
C PRO A 177 -1.74 -4.60 24.07
N THR A 178 -1.80 -5.53 25.00
CA THR A 178 -2.32 -6.89 24.73
C THR A 178 -3.80 -6.86 24.37
N LEU A 179 -4.60 -6.03 25.02
CA LEU A 179 -6.03 -5.89 24.75
C LEU A 179 -6.25 -5.16 23.40
N LEU A 180 -5.42 -4.17 23.10
CA LEU A 180 -5.45 -3.47 21.81
C LEU A 180 -5.18 -4.43 20.65
N ILE A 181 -4.19 -5.32 20.77
CA ILE A 181 -3.88 -6.35 19.78
C ILE A 181 -5.02 -7.37 19.67
N ALA A 182 -5.55 -7.85 20.81
CA ALA A 182 -6.62 -8.85 20.84
C ALA A 182 -7.93 -8.36 20.19
N ILE A 183 -8.20 -7.06 20.22
CA ILE A 183 -9.38 -6.46 19.58
C ILE A 183 -9.05 -5.99 18.14
N GLY A 184 -7.91 -5.33 17.97
CA GLY A 184 -7.54 -4.70 16.70
C GLY A 184 -7.24 -5.71 15.60
N LEU A 185 -6.61 -6.85 15.93
CA LEU A 185 -6.27 -7.87 14.94
C LEU A 185 -7.53 -8.52 14.31
N PRO A 186 -8.54 -8.98 15.05
CA PRO A 186 -9.78 -9.48 14.47
C PRO A 186 -10.53 -8.43 13.65
N LEU A 187 -10.57 -7.17 14.10
CA LEU A 187 -11.21 -6.08 13.34
C LEU A 187 -10.50 -5.76 12.02
N ALA A 188 -9.18 -5.93 11.97
CA ALA A 188 -8.40 -5.69 10.75
C ALA A 188 -8.47 -6.85 9.74
N THR A 189 -8.87 -8.04 10.20
CA THR A 189 -8.91 -9.27 9.37
C THR A 189 -10.32 -9.65 8.92
N TRP A 190 -11.35 -9.02 9.48
CA TRP A 190 -12.76 -9.24 9.15
C TRP A 190 -13.22 -8.28 8.05
#